data_efbac164141522e8764bf556ddc7b6d0
#
_entry.id   efbac164141522e8764bf556ddc7b6d0
#
_cell.length_a   1.000
_cell.length_b   1.000
_cell.length_c   1.000
_cell.angle_alpha   90.00
_cell.angle_beta   90.00
_cell.angle_gamma   90.00
#
_symmetry.space_group_name_H-M   'P 1'
#
loop_
_entity.id
_entity.type
_entity.pdbx_description
1 polymer ?
#
loop_
_entity_poly.entity_id
_entity_poly.type
_entity_poly.pdbx_seq_one_letter_code
_entity_poly.pdbx_strand_id
1 'polypeptide(L)'
;MKNVFVYSIGIALILFSLIISMPSVSAASKKENRAIMGTSALTPQQMADFVKKKNPKNVRLQGVTVEELAKLFVVIGAKEGVRGDVAFAQALKETGYFSYKGDVLPRQHNYAGIGTVGNGVKGHTFRSPFQGVTAHIQHLKAYASKDKLNMKLVDPRFRYVKRGSAPTWPALQGKWAMQPRGNYGNDILAIYKEMERTKLRVAKK
;
A
#
# COMPACT_ATOMS: atom_id res chain seq x y z
N MET A 1 82.47 23.45 -28.60
CA MET A 1 81.04 23.42 -28.90
C MET A 1 80.48 22.06 -28.39
N LYS A 2 79.75 22.06 -27.28
CA LYS A 2 79.22 20.85 -26.64
C LYS A 2 77.72 20.79 -26.92
N ASN A 3 77.26 19.77 -27.63
CA ASN A 3 75.83 19.53 -27.90
C ASN A 3 75.22 18.88 -26.68
N VAL A 4 74.17 19.52 -26.09
CA VAL A 4 73.34 18.98 -25.03
C VAL A 4 72.09 18.38 -25.67
N PHE A 5 71.94 17.07 -25.59
CA PHE A 5 70.71 16.33 -25.94
C PHE A 5 69.75 16.39 -24.78
N VAL A 6 68.57 17.00 -24.99
CA VAL A 6 67.46 17.02 -24.04
C VAL A 6 66.53 15.86 -24.39
N TYR A 7 66.44 14.86 -23.51
CA TYR A 7 65.44 13.80 -23.59
C TYR A 7 64.14 14.27 -22.96
N SER A 8 63.11 14.38 -23.78
CA SER A 8 61.74 14.62 -23.33
C SER A 8 61.09 13.30 -22.89
N ILE A 9 60.84 13.14 -21.59
CA ILE A 9 60.11 11.98 -21.03
C ILE A 9 58.61 12.31 -21.08
N GLY A 10 57.91 11.72 -22.05
CA GLY A 10 56.44 11.79 -22.13
C GLY A 10 55.81 10.86 -21.08
N ILE A 11 55.17 11.43 -20.04
CA ILE A 11 54.38 10.68 -19.07
C ILE A 11 52.98 10.45 -19.68
N ALA A 12 52.70 9.23 -20.09
CA ALA A 12 51.35 8.82 -20.52
C ALA A 12 50.52 8.56 -19.27
N LEU A 13 49.58 9.47 -18.93
CA LEU A 13 48.58 9.26 -17.92
C LEU A 13 47.49 8.32 -18.48
N ILE A 14 47.51 7.06 -18.02
CA ILE A 14 46.43 6.09 -18.25
C ILE A 14 45.33 6.38 -17.25
N LEU A 15 44.28 7.07 -17.70
CA LEU A 15 43.03 7.22 -16.91
C LEU A 15 42.26 5.90 -16.93
N PHE A 16 42.38 5.14 -15.85
CA PHE A 16 41.57 3.96 -15.60
C PHE A 16 40.19 4.44 -15.11
N SER A 17 39.22 4.58 -16.02
CA SER A 17 37.85 4.87 -15.66
C SER A 17 37.20 3.64 -15.00
N LEU A 18 37.09 3.68 -13.68
CA LEU A 18 36.33 2.71 -12.91
C LEU A 18 34.82 2.90 -13.22
N ILE A 19 34.29 2.10 -14.13
CA ILE A 19 32.84 2.03 -14.36
C ILE A 19 32.25 1.27 -13.17
N ILE A 20 31.83 2.00 -12.13
CA ILE A 20 31.01 1.45 -11.04
C ILE A 20 29.63 1.17 -11.64
N SER A 21 29.37 -0.10 -11.95
CA SER A 21 28.05 -0.56 -12.36
C SER A 21 27.08 -0.41 -11.18
N MET A 22 26.36 0.70 -11.14
CA MET A 22 25.28 0.87 -10.16
C MET A 22 24.15 -0.12 -10.49
N PRO A 23 23.68 -0.95 -9.54
CA PRO A 23 22.54 -1.82 -9.77
C PRO A 23 21.34 -0.95 -10.12
N SER A 24 20.65 -1.30 -11.21
CA SER A 24 19.54 -0.50 -11.72
C SER A 24 18.46 -0.28 -10.65
N VAL A 25 18.27 0.96 -10.24
CA VAL A 25 17.23 1.45 -9.28
C VAL A 25 15.82 0.94 -9.66
N SER A 26 15.61 0.60 -10.94
CA SER A 26 14.36 0.08 -11.49
C SER A 26 13.88 -1.26 -10.89
N ALA A 27 14.78 -2.22 -10.64
CA ALA A 27 14.38 -3.55 -10.14
C ALA A 27 14.06 -3.54 -8.64
N ALA A 28 14.80 -2.76 -7.85
CA ALA A 28 14.54 -2.57 -6.43
C ALA A 28 13.22 -1.82 -6.18
N SER A 29 12.92 -0.78 -6.96
CA SER A 29 11.66 -0.03 -6.93
C SER A 29 10.44 -0.90 -7.24
N LYS A 30 10.54 -1.80 -8.23
CA LYS A 30 9.43 -2.70 -8.61
C LYS A 30 9.10 -3.74 -7.53
N LYS A 31 10.10 -4.20 -6.76
CA LYS A 31 9.92 -5.15 -5.66
C LYS A 31 9.29 -4.46 -4.43
N GLU A 32 9.75 -3.27 -4.11
CA GLU A 32 9.27 -2.45 -2.98
C GLU A 32 7.79 -2.08 -3.14
N ASN A 33 7.38 -1.69 -4.36
CA ASN A 33 5.98 -1.36 -4.66
C ASN A 33 4.98 -2.51 -4.47
N ARG A 34 5.42 -3.75 -4.32
CA ARG A 34 4.56 -4.91 -4.10
C ARG A 34 4.47 -5.33 -2.63
N ALA A 35 5.34 -4.84 -1.77
CA ALA A 35 5.35 -5.18 -0.35
C ALA A 35 4.15 -4.54 0.38
N ILE A 36 3.61 -5.26 1.37
CA ILE A 36 2.57 -4.74 2.26
C ILE A 36 3.21 -3.81 3.30
N MET A 37 4.36 -4.22 3.86
CA MET A 37 5.11 -3.37 4.77
C MET A 37 5.82 -2.24 4.02
N GLY A 38 5.89 -1.06 4.65
CA GLY A 38 6.54 0.13 4.09
C GLY A 38 5.81 1.43 4.41
N THR A 39 6.20 2.51 3.74
CA THR A 39 5.62 3.85 3.90
C THR A 39 4.66 4.19 2.77
N SER A 40 3.63 5.00 3.08
CA SER A 40 2.72 5.56 2.09
C SER A 40 3.43 6.59 1.22
N ALA A 41 3.22 6.54 -0.09
CA ALA A 41 3.73 7.51 -1.06
C ALA A 41 2.68 8.58 -1.44
N LEU A 42 1.40 8.25 -1.31
CA LEU A 42 0.30 9.16 -1.64
C LEU A 42 -0.15 9.94 -0.41
N THR A 43 -0.54 11.21 -0.64
CA THR A 43 -1.15 12.03 0.42
C THR A 43 -2.62 11.67 0.62
N PRO A 44 -3.20 11.92 1.82
CA PRO A 44 -4.63 11.73 2.06
C PRO A 44 -5.52 12.49 1.08
N GLN A 45 -5.12 13.71 0.69
CA GLN A 45 -5.87 14.52 -0.27
C GLN A 45 -5.94 13.85 -1.65
N GLN A 46 -4.82 13.33 -2.15
CA GLN A 46 -4.78 12.64 -3.45
C GLN A 46 -5.65 11.38 -3.47
N MET A 47 -5.64 10.62 -2.36
CA MET A 47 -6.48 9.43 -2.19
C MET A 47 -7.97 9.81 -2.18
N ALA A 48 -8.33 10.88 -1.48
CA ALA A 48 -9.71 11.38 -1.42
C ALA A 48 -10.19 11.93 -2.77
N ASP A 49 -9.37 12.71 -3.47
CA ASP A 49 -9.71 13.26 -4.80
C ASP A 49 -9.95 12.15 -5.83
N PHE A 50 -9.17 11.07 -5.74
CA PHE A 50 -9.40 9.89 -6.56
C PHE A 50 -10.78 9.27 -6.32
N VAL A 51 -11.18 9.11 -5.05
CA VAL A 51 -12.51 8.56 -4.69
C VAL A 51 -13.62 9.47 -5.19
N LYS A 52 -13.52 10.78 -4.96
CA LYS A 52 -14.51 11.77 -5.44
C LYS A 52 -14.70 11.71 -6.95
N LYS A 53 -13.60 11.49 -7.69
CA LYS A 53 -13.64 11.34 -9.14
C LYS A 53 -14.29 10.02 -9.58
N LYS A 54 -13.96 8.91 -8.90
CA LYS A 54 -14.44 7.56 -9.27
C LYS A 54 -15.87 7.29 -8.82
N ASN A 55 -16.27 7.85 -7.68
CA ASN A 55 -17.61 7.64 -7.10
C ASN A 55 -18.21 8.95 -6.56
N PRO A 56 -18.52 9.94 -7.42
CA PRO A 56 -18.91 11.28 -6.98
C PRO A 56 -20.26 11.34 -6.25
N LYS A 57 -21.12 10.34 -6.42
CA LYS A 57 -22.52 10.40 -5.94
C LYS A 57 -22.90 9.31 -4.93
N ASN A 58 -22.10 8.25 -4.80
CA ASN A 58 -22.53 7.04 -4.06
C ASN A 58 -21.58 6.68 -2.91
N VAL A 59 -20.79 7.62 -2.42
CA VAL A 59 -19.97 7.39 -1.22
C VAL A 59 -20.88 7.35 0.02
N ARG A 60 -20.88 6.22 0.72
CA ARG A 60 -21.75 5.93 1.87
C ARG A 60 -20.91 5.67 3.13
N LEU A 61 -20.05 6.64 3.51
CA LEU A 61 -19.33 6.59 4.77
C LEU A 61 -20.20 7.11 5.92
N GLN A 62 -19.98 6.59 7.13
CA GLN A 62 -20.68 7.04 8.33
C GLN A 62 -19.66 7.54 9.37
N GLY A 63 -19.89 8.74 9.88
CA GLY A 63 -19.08 9.35 10.93
C GLY A 63 -17.67 9.73 10.53
N VAL A 64 -17.39 9.81 9.20
CA VAL A 64 -16.08 10.18 8.65
C VAL A 64 -16.21 10.65 7.22
N THR A 65 -15.43 11.66 6.82
CA THR A 65 -15.26 12.05 5.43
C THR A 65 -14.22 11.16 4.71
N VAL A 66 -14.18 11.21 3.38
CA VAL A 66 -13.17 10.45 2.62
C VAL A 66 -11.75 10.90 2.96
N GLU A 67 -11.55 12.21 3.13
CA GLU A 67 -10.27 12.82 3.50
C GLU A 67 -9.79 12.36 4.88
N GLU A 68 -10.68 12.39 5.86
CA GLU A 68 -10.37 11.91 7.22
C GLU A 68 -10.06 10.42 7.22
N LEU A 69 -10.83 9.62 6.47
CA LEU A 69 -10.59 8.20 6.35
C LEU A 69 -9.23 7.92 5.69
N ALA A 70 -8.91 8.60 4.60
CA ALA A 70 -7.61 8.50 3.94
C ALA A 70 -6.45 8.89 4.89
N LYS A 71 -6.63 9.95 5.69
CA LYS A 71 -5.67 10.35 6.73
C LYS A 71 -5.48 9.26 7.78
N LEU A 72 -6.57 8.61 8.23
CA LEU A 72 -6.48 7.48 9.17
C LEU A 72 -5.65 6.33 8.60
N PHE A 73 -5.85 5.95 7.34
CA PHE A 73 -5.06 4.90 6.70
C PHE A 73 -3.57 5.25 6.65
N VAL A 74 -3.21 6.47 6.28
CA VAL A 74 -1.80 6.90 6.23
C VAL A 74 -1.17 6.93 7.61
N VAL A 75 -1.85 7.52 8.61
CA VAL A 75 -1.31 7.68 9.98
C VAL A 75 -1.18 6.33 10.69
N ILE A 76 -2.23 5.50 10.65
CA ILE A 76 -2.22 4.19 11.31
C ILE A 76 -1.28 3.24 10.58
N GLY A 77 -1.26 3.29 9.24
CA GLY A 77 -0.30 2.56 8.42
C GLY A 77 1.14 2.88 8.82
N ALA A 78 1.49 4.16 8.94
CA ALA A 78 2.83 4.59 9.37
C ALA A 78 3.19 4.08 10.77
N LYS A 79 2.23 4.11 11.72
CA LYS A 79 2.45 3.58 13.08
C LYS A 79 2.75 2.08 13.11
N GLU A 80 2.09 1.31 12.26
CA GLU A 80 2.27 -0.15 12.19
C GLU A 80 3.31 -0.59 11.15
N GLY A 81 3.88 0.34 10.37
CA GLY A 81 4.83 0.05 9.30
C GLY A 81 4.20 -0.56 8.05
N VAL A 82 2.90 -0.36 7.83
CA VAL A 82 2.12 -0.85 6.68
C VAL A 82 1.88 0.30 5.70
N ARG A 83 1.92 0.01 4.41
CA ARG A 83 1.59 0.99 3.35
C ARG A 83 0.10 1.33 3.39
N GLY A 84 -0.24 2.40 4.10
CA GLY A 84 -1.62 2.85 4.29
C GLY A 84 -2.31 3.27 3.00
N ASP A 85 -1.58 3.83 2.03
CA ASP A 85 -2.10 4.21 0.71
C ASP A 85 -2.58 3.00 -0.11
N VAL A 86 -1.84 1.88 -0.08
CA VAL A 86 -2.26 0.65 -0.76
C VAL A 86 -3.33 -0.09 0.05
N ALA A 87 -3.29 -0.02 1.39
CA ALA A 87 -4.38 -0.52 2.24
C ALA A 87 -5.70 0.22 1.98
N PHE A 88 -5.65 1.52 1.70
CA PHE A 88 -6.81 2.29 1.26
C PHE A 88 -7.34 1.80 -0.10
N ALA A 89 -6.44 1.49 -1.06
CA ALA A 89 -6.86 0.88 -2.32
C ALA A 89 -7.56 -0.47 -2.12
N GLN A 90 -7.11 -1.28 -1.13
CA GLN A 90 -7.80 -2.49 -0.74
C GLN A 90 -9.20 -2.17 -0.18
N ALA A 91 -9.33 -1.18 0.71
CA ALA A 91 -10.64 -0.75 1.22
C ALA A 91 -11.59 -0.32 0.10
N LEU A 92 -11.09 0.36 -0.94
CA LEU A 92 -11.88 0.71 -2.12
C LEU A 92 -12.38 -0.54 -2.86
N LYS A 93 -11.52 -1.55 -3.04
CA LYS A 93 -11.91 -2.83 -3.66
C LYS A 93 -12.98 -3.54 -2.84
N GLU A 94 -12.77 -3.70 -1.53
CA GLU A 94 -13.66 -4.45 -0.61
C GLU A 94 -15.04 -3.80 -0.46
N THR A 95 -15.14 -2.48 -0.55
CA THR A 95 -16.39 -1.72 -0.34
C THR A 95 -17.03 -1.23 -1.64
N GLY A 96 -16.47 -1.55 -2.80
CA GLY A 96 -16.91 -1.01 -4.08
C GLY A 96 -16.83 0.51 -4.11
N TYR A 97 -15.65 1.06 -3.81
CA TYR A 97 -15.40 2.52 -3.70
C TYR A 97 -16.33 3.20 -2.69
N PHE A 98 -16.53 2.55 -1.53
CA PHE A 98 -17.43 2.98 -0.45
C PHE A 98 -18.92 3.06 -0.85
N SER A 99 -19.34 2.30 -1.86
CA SER A 99 -20.76 2.16 -2.22
C SER A 99 -21.50 1.12 -1.35
N TYR A 100 -20.77 0.19 -0.74
CA TYR A 100 -21.30 -0.87 0.15
C TYR A 100 -22.47 -1.66 -0.47
N LYS A 101 -22.21 -2.27 -1.62
CA LYS A 101 -23.20 -3.12 -2.30
C LYS A 101 -23.19 -4.59 -1.85
N GLY A 102 -22.25 -4.97 -0.97
CA GLY A 102 -22.10 -6.33 -0.44
C GLY A 102 -22.64 -6.49 0.99
N ASP A 103 -22.15 -7.51 1.70
CA ASP A 103 -22.62 -7.90 3.03
C ASP A 103 -22.24 -6.90 4.15
N VAL A 104 -21.17 -6.12 3.96
CA VAL A 104 -20.74 -5.10 4.92
C VAL A 104 -21.57 -3.83 4.76
N LEU A 105 -21.97 -3.23 5.88
CA LEU A 105 -22.72 -1.98 5.93
C LEU A 105 -21.84 -0.79 6.36
N PRO A 106 -22.12 0.44 5.92
CA PRO A 106 -21.35 1.64 6.29
C PRO A 106 -21.17 1.83 7.81
N ARG A 107 -22.22 1.55 8.61
CA ARG A 107 -22.20 1.69 10.08
C ARG A 107 -21.28 0.72 10.81
N GLN A 108 -20.77 -0.32 10.11
CA GLN A 108 -19.86 -1.29 10.71
C GLN A 108 -18.41 -0.79 10.76
N HIS A 109 -18.07 0.28 10.07
CA HIS A 109 -16.68 0.77 9.91
C HIS A 109 -15.70 -0.34 9.51
N ASN A 110 -16.21 -1.38 8.83
CA ASN A 110 -15.43 -2.54 8.38
C ASN A 110 -15.02 -2.32 6.91
N TYR A 111 -13.82 -1.80 6.71
CA TYR A 111 -13.34 -1.41 5.38
C TYR A 111 -12.67 -2.55 4.61
N ALA A 112 -12.59 -3.74 5.21
CA ALA A 112 -11.81 -4.86 4.72
C ALA A 112 -12.59 -6.20 4.71
N GLY A 113 -13.88 -6.16 5.01
CA GLY A 113 -14.69 -7.38 5.09
C GLY A 113 -14.23 -8.36 6.20
N ILE A 114 -13.58 -7.87 7.26
CA ILE A 114 -13.09 -8.72 8.35
C ILE A 114 -14.24 -9.54 8.95
N GLY A 115 -14.11 -10.88 8.90
CA GLY A 115 -15.10 -11.81 9.46
C GLY A 115 -16.32 -12.05 8.56
N THR A 116 -16.37 -11.52 7.34
CA THR A 116 -17.36 -11.95 6.34
C THR A 116 -16.98 -13.33 5.80
N VAL A 117 -17.98 -14.17 5.59
CA VAL A 117 -17.82 -15.50 4.96
C VAL A 117 -18.75 -15.65 3.75
N GLY A 118 -19.32 -14.54 3.27
CA GLY A 118 -20.35 -14.55 2.23
C GLY A 118 -21.73 -14.93 2.77
N ASN A 119 -22.69 -15.17 1.87
CA ASN A 119 -24.04 -15.64 2.18
C ASN A 119 -24.79 -14.75 3.21
N GLY A 120 -24.62 -13.42 3.16
CA GLY A 120 -25.30 -12.47 4.05
C GLY A 120 -24.64 -12.30 5.42
N VAL A 121 -23.50 -12.95 5.70
CA VAL A 121 -22.78 -12.77 6.96
C VAL A 121 -22.05 -11.43 6.96
N LYS A 122 -22.53 -10.50 7.80
CA LYS A 122 -22.11 -9.08 7.80
C LYS A 122 -20.68 -8.82 8.29
N GLY A 123 -19.97 -9.82 8.83
CA GLY A 123 -18.64 -9.64 9.41
C GLY A 123 -18.64 -8.81 10.71
N HIS A 124 -17.46 -8.37 11.13
CA HIS A 124 -17.29 -7.62 12.38
C HIS A 124 -17.75 -6.17 12.26
N THR A 125 -18.22 -5.61 13.38
CA THR A 125 -18.56 -4.19 13.55
C THR A 125 -17.53 -3.55 14.49
N PHE A 126 -17.00 -2.39 14.08
CA PHE A 126 -16.06 -1.58 14.85
C PHE A 126 -16.78 -0.32 15.37
N ARG A 127 -16.39 0.16 16.56
CA ARG A 127 -17.05 1.28 17.24
C ARG A 127 -16.83 2.64 16.56
N SER A 128 -15.78 2.75 15.74
CA SER A 128 -15.41 3.99 15.06
C SER A 128 -14.58 3.72 13.79
N PRO A 129 -14.50 4.70 12.88
CA PRO A 129 -13.59 4.63 11.72
C PRO A 129 -12.14 4.33 12.13
N PHE A 130 -11.65 4.95 13.22
CA PHE A 130 -10.31 4.69 13.75
C PHE A 130 -10.09 3.21 14.10
N GLN A 131 -11.04 2.57 14.79
CA GLN A 131 -10.93 1.15 15.14
C GLN A 131 -11.01 0.25 13.90
N GLY A 132 -11.88 0.57 12.94
CA GLY A 132 -12.00 -0.19 11.70
C GLY A 132 -10.73 -0.16 10.85
N VAL A 133 -10.12 1.02 10.69
CA VAL A 133 -8.83 1.15 10.00
C VAL A 133 -7.72 0.47 10.79
N THR A 134 -7.69 0.60 12.12
CA THR A 134 -6.68 -0.07 12.95
C THR A 134 -6.76 -1.59 12.77
N ALA A 135 -7.96 -2.18 12.83
CA ALA A 135 -8.15 -3.61 12.62
C ALA A 135 -7.69 -4.05 11.23
N HIS A 136 -8.02 -3.28 10.19
CA HIS A 136 -7.59 -3.55 8.82
C HIS A 136 -6.05 -3.56 8.69
N ILE A 137 -5.38 -2.52 9.17
CA ILE A 137 -3.92 -2.40 9.12
C ILE A 137 -3.24 -3.52 9.93
N GLN A 138 -3.77 -3.85 11.12
CA GLN A 138 -3.26 -4.94 11.95
C GLN A 138 -3.42 -6.31 11.28
N HIS A 139 -4.53 -6.54 10.59
CA HIS A 139 -4.76 -7.77 9.83
C HIS A 139 -3.76 -7.92 8.67
N LEU A 140 -3.48 -6.83 7.95
CA LEU A 140 -2.44 -6.79 6.92
C LEU A 140 -1.04 -7.05 7.50
N LYS A 141 -0.70 -6.42 8.64
CA LYS A 141 0.57 -6.67 9.33
C LYS A 141 0.69 -8.12 9.77
N ALA A 142 -0.41 -8.74 10.22
CA ALA A 142 -0.41 -10.16 10.57
C ALA A 142 0.00 -11.04 9.39
N TYR A 143 -0.55 -10.80 8.20
CA TYR A 143 -0.15 -11.52 6.99
C TYR A 143 1.28 -11.20 6.56
N ALA A 144 1.70 -9.94 6.66
CA ALA A 144 2.94 -9.47 6.05
C ALA A 144 4.18 -9.73 6.90
N SER A 145 4.06 -9.73 8.24
CA SER A 145 5.19 -9.72 9.16
C SER A 145 4.94 -10.56 10.42
N LYS A 146 6.03 -10.98 11.06
CA LYS A 146 6.02 -11.56 12.41
C LYS A 146 6.27 -10.52 13.50
N ASP A 147 6.53 -9.26 13.15
CA ASP A 147 6.83 -8.19 14.09
C ASP A 147 5.65 -7.91 15.01
N LYS A 148 5.93 -7.47 16.23
CA LYS A 148 4.91 -7.07 17.20
C LYS A 148 4.10 -5.90 16.66
N LEU A 149 2.86 -5.79 17.10
CA LEU A 149 2.05 -4.60 16.88
C LEU A 149 2.62 -3.41 17.68
N ASN A 150 2.57 -2.22 17.08
CA ASN A 150 2.96 -0.97 17.73
C ASN A 150 1.78 -0.29 18.45
N MET A 151 0.56 -0.74 18.15
CA MET A 151 -0.69 -0.26 18.76
C MET A 151 -1.40 -1.40 19.49
N LYS A 152 -2.31 -1.03 20.41
CA LYS A 152 -3.17 -2.02 21.07
C LYS A 152 -3.94 -2.84 20.03
N LEU A 153 -3.98 -4.16 20.24
CA LEU A 153 -4.71 -5.08 19.37
C LEU A 153 -6.21 -4.75 19.32
N VAL A 154 -6.71 -4.54 18.10
CA VAL A 154 -8.12 -4.27 17.80
C VAL A 154 -8.70 -5.33 16.85
N ASP A 155 -7.86 -5.91 15.97
CA ASP A 155 -8.29 -6.92 15.00
C ASP A 155 -8.74 -8.22 15.68
N PRO A 156 -10.03 -8.60 15.65
CA PRO A 156 -10.53 -9.82 16.28
C PRO A 156 -10.06 -11.10 15.56
N ARG A 157 -9.58 -10.98 14.33
CA ARG A 157 -9.12 -12.11 13.51
C ARG A 157 -7.61 -12.28 13.50
N PHE A 158 -6.85 -11.39 14.15
CA PHE A 158 -5.39 -11.38 14.18
C PHE A 158 -4.75 -12.74 14.53
N ARG A 159 -5.28 -13.41 15.57
CA ARG A 159 -4.76 -14.70 16.06
C ARG A 159 -4.95 -15.87 15.07
N TYR A 160 -5.86 -15.74 14.11
CA TYR A 160 -6.15 -16.78 13.14
C TYR A 160 -5.30 -16.68 11.88
N VAL A 161 -4.51 -15.62 11.75
CA VAL A 161 -3.61 -15.43 10.60
C VAL A 161 -2.30 -16.14 10.84
N LYS A 162 -1.87 -16.96 9.88
CA LYS A 162 -0.49 -17.48 9.87
C LYS A 162 0.47 -16.32 9.62
N ARG A 163 1.14 -15.85 10.69
CA ARG A 163 1.98 -14.66 10.68
C ARG A 163 3.09 -14.74 9.62
N GLY A 164 3.27 -13.64 8.88
CA GLY A 164 4.31 -13.52 7.84
C GLY A 164 4.08 -14.35 6.59
N SER A 165 2.90 -14.94 6.41
CA SER A 165 2.61 -15.85 5.28
C SER A 165 2.39 -15.13 3.94
N ALA A 166 2.14 -13.82 3.93
CA ALA A 166 1.91 -13.03 2.73
C ALA A 166 2.60 -11.65 2.81
N PRO A 167 3.91 -11.56 2.54
CA PRO A 167 4.65 -10.29 2.65
C PRO A 167 4.34 -9.28 1.54
N THR A 168 3.66 -9.71 0.47
CA THR A 168 3.31 -8.86 -0.67
C THR A 168 1.80 -8.90 -0.95
N TRP A 169 1.28 -7.86 -1.59
CA TRP A 169 -0.13 -7.77 -2.01
C TRP A 169 -0.58 -8.98 -2.84
N PRO A 170 0.17 -9.42 -3.89
CA PRO A 170 -0.21 -10.63 -4.64
C PRO A 170 -0.24 -11.91 -3.80
N ALA A 171 0.58 -12.00 -2.75
CA ALA A 171 0.62 -13.18 -1.88
C ALA A 171 -0.64 -13.33 -0.98
N LEU A 172 -1.53 -12.31 -0.95
CA LEU A 172 -2.84 -12.39 -0.29
C LEU A 172 -3.85 -13.28 -1.05
N GLN A 173 -3.59 -13.57 -2.33
CA GLN A 173 -4.42 -14.50 -3.10
C GLN A 173 -4.45 -15.89 -2.44
N GLY A 174 -5.64 -16.44 -2.25
CA GLY A 174 -5.86 -17.71 -1.55
C GLY A 174 -5.66 -17.69 -0.03
N LYS A 175 -5.46 -16.48 0.56
CA LYS A 175 -5.29 -16.28 2.01
C LYS A 175 -6.27 -15.26 2.57
N TRP A 176 -6.24 -14.05 2.04
CA TRP A 176 -7.26 -13.03 2.31
C TRP A 176 -8.52 -13.30 1.50
N ALA A 177 -8.39 -13.32 0.18
CA ALA A 177 -9.45 -13.74 -0.73
C ALA A 177 -9.35 -15.24 -0.92
N MET A 178 -10.33 -15.99 -0.40
CA MET A 178 -10.31 -17.47 -0.37
C MET A 178 -10.44 -18.13 -1.76
N GLN A 179 -10.78 -17.39 -2.80
CA GLN A 179 -10.85 -17.91 -4.15
C GLN A 179 -9.44 -18.33 -4.63
N PRO A 180 -9.22 -19.57 -5.01
CA PRO A 180 -7.89 -20.07 -5.39
C PRO A 180 -7.38 -19.46 -6.71
N ARG A 181 -8.29 -19.02 -7.57
CA ARG A 181 -7.99 -18.37 -8.85
C ARG A 181 -8.44 -16.91 -8.83
N GLY A 182 -7.56 -16.01 -9.24
CA GLY A 182 -7.87 -14.58 -9.31
C GLY A 182 -6.63 -13.71 -9.21
N ASN A 183 -6.82 -12.41 -9.33
CA ASN A 183 -5.78 -11.39 -9.32
C ASN A 183 -5.90 -10.44 -8.12
N TYR A 184 -6.41 -10.92 -6.98
CA TYR A 184 -6.80 -10.08 -5.84
C TYR A 184 -5.80 -8.98 -5.50
N GLY A 185 -4.56 -9.35 -5.21
CA GLY A 185 -3.52 -8.39 -4.87
C GLY A 185 -3.07 -7.52 -6.05
N ASN A 186 -3.10 -8.04 -7.28
CA ASN A 186 -2.80 -7.24 -8.47
C ASN A 186 -3.91 -6.23 -8.77
N ASP A 187 -5.18 -6.56 -8.50
CA ASP A 187 -6.30 -5.62 -8.64
C ASP A 187 -6.17 -4.46 -7.64
N ILE A 188 -5.74 -4.73 -6.39
CA ILE A 188 -5.45 -3.69 -5.39
C ILE A 188 -4.33 -2.77 -5.89
N LEU A 189 -3.25 -3.35 -6.41
CA LEU A 189 -2.13 -2.59 -6.98
C LEU A 189 -2.53 -1.80 -8.23
N ALA A 190 -3.49 -2.29 -9.02
CA ALA A 190 -4.05 -1.55 -10.16
C ALA A 190 -4.81 -0.30 -9.71
N ILE A 191 -5.66 -0.42 -8.68
CA ILE A 191 -6.36 0.74 -8.06
C ILE A 191 -5.33 1.74 -7.51
N TYR A 192 -4.31 1.27 -6.79
CA TYR A 192 -3.24 2.12 -6.29
C TYR A 192 -2.54 2.89 -7.42
N LYS A 193 -2.18 2.24 -8.52
CA LYS A 193 -1.56 2.88 -9.68
C LYS A 193 -2.47 3.92 -10.35
N GLU A 194 -3.78 3.70 -10.35
CA GLU A 194 -4.72 4.70 -10.84
C GLU A 194 -4.76 5.94 -9.94
N MET A 195 -4.72 5.78 -8.61
CA MET A 195 -4.59 6.90 -7.67
C MET A 195 -3.29 7.68 -7.91
N GLU A 196 -2.18 6.98 -8.09
CA GLU A 196 -0.86 7.59 -8.36
C GLU A 196 -0.86 8.42 -9.65
N ARG A 197 -1.45 7.90 -10.74
CA ARG A 197 -1.57 8.62 -12.03
C ARG A 197 -2.46 9.87 -11.94
N THR A 198 -3.47 9.87 -11.08
CA THR A 198 -4.34 11.03 -10.86
C THR A 198 -3.54 12.21 -10.31
N LYS A 199 -2.54 11.96 -9.43
CA LYS A 199 -1.57 12.95 -8.96
C LYS A 199 -0.80 13.63 -10.08
N LEU A 200 -0.27 12.84 -11.02
CA LEU A 200 0.59 13.34 -12.10
C LEU A 200 -0.16 14.27 -13.08
N ARG A 201 -1.47 14.08 -13.25
CA ARG A 201 -2.29 14.94 -14.11
C ARG A 201 -2.61 16.30 -13.49
N VAL A 202 -2.75 16.38 -12.18
CA VAL A 202 -3.00 17.65 -11.46
C VAL A 202 -1.73 18.51 -11.40
N ALA A 203 -0.57 17.90 -11.31
CA ALA A 203 0.71 18.63 -11.28
C ALA A 203 1.16 19.18 -12.65
N LYS A 204 0.48 18.82 -13.75
CA LYS A 204 0.78 19.29 -15.13
C LYS A 204 -0.16 20.39 -15.63
N LYS A 205 -1.06 20.90 -14.80
CA LYS A 205 -1.88 22.09 -15.07
C LYS A 205 -1.29 23.28 -14.34
#